data_bf3fdf4c01b2c3ec178486ca538ec808
#
_entry.id   bf3fdf4c01b2c3ec178486ca538ec808
#
_cell.length_a   1.000
_cell.length_b   1.000
_cell.length_c   1.000
_cell.angle_alpha   90.00
_cell.angle_beta   90.00
_cell.angle_gamma   90.00
#
_symmetry.space_group_name_H-M   'P 1'
#
loop_
_entity.id
_entity.type
_entity.pdbx_description
1 polymer ?
#
loop_
_entity_poly.entity_id
_entity_poly.type
_entity_poly.pdbx_seq_one_letter_code
_entity_poly.pdbx_strand_id
1 'polypeptide(L)'
;MYFKNAIAFPFRGDISLDDLEEKLLSFRFHDCWASESESYGWTPAHDERFVYPVGFIWLIALKVQRKILPGAVVRQHAEKLAAVIEKQQGYKPARKQMKEIKERALQELLPKALAKDSTTYAYIDPNAKLLVVDAGSVSKADDVTSMLIQCGVDIGLRMMRFDVSPSAFMSKVLLGSAGEEWALGKDCDLKEADNGGELHYRHLNFEGVEDHLAAGKVPVKLALVYEERVSVVLTQAGFLKKIKVLDVAAEDADGAEDAFVGEAAV
;
A
#
# COMPACT_ATOMS: atom_id res chain seq x y z
N MET A 1 -12.71 5.16 10.45
CA MET A 1 -12.10 4.33 9.38
C MET A 1 -10.76 3.79 9.87
N TYR A 2 -10.56 2.47 9.87
CA TYR A 2 -9.31 1.86 10.34
C TYR A 2 -8.44 1.42 9.17
N PHE A 3 -7.14 1.74 9.20
CA PHE A 3 -6.17 1.25 8.23
C PHE A 3 -5.99 -0.25 8.37
N LYS A 4 -5.96 -0.95 7.23
CA LYS A 4 -5.71 -2.40 7.18
C LYS A 4 -4.23 -2.74 7.06
N ASN A 5 -3.44 -1.80 6.61
CA ASN A 5 -1.99 -1.93 6.49
C ASN A 5 -1.35 -0.58 6.81
N ALA A 6 -0.04 -0.57 7.12
CA ALA A 6 0.69 0.66 7.32
C ALA A 6 2.12 0.54 6.79
N ILE A 7 2.47 1.46 5.89
CA ILE A 7 3.84 1.73 5.49
C ILE A 7 4.14 3.17 5.87
N ALA A 8 5.14 3.36 6.72
CA ALA A 8 5.45 4.64 7.32
C ALA A 8 6.69 5.28 6.67
N PHE A 9 6.62 6.59 6.46
CA PHE A 9 7.69 7.40 5.89
C PHE A 9 7.92 8.62 6.80
N PRO A 10 9.00 8.65 7.58
CA PRO A 10 9.41 9.85 8.28
C PRO A 10 9.73 10.99 7.29
N PHE A 11 9.44 12.22 7.69
CA PHE A 11 9.79 13.40 6.91
C PHE A 11 10.44 14.49 7.78
N ARG A 12 11.03 15.53 7.18
CA ARG A 12 11.74 16.59 7.90
C ARG A 12 11.17 17.98 7.70
N GLY A 13 10.58 18.21 6.53
CA GLY A 13 10.03 19.52 6.18
C GLY A 13 8.84 19.92 7.05
N ASP A 14 8.49 21.19 7.00
CA ASP A 14 7.26 21.69 7.55
C ASP A 14 6.20 21.71 6.46
N ILE A 15 4.96 21.51 6.88
CA ILE A 15 3.81 21.51 6.01
C ILE A 15 2.65 22.17 6.77
N SER A 16 1.91 23.03 6.11
CA SER A 16 0.67 23.59 6.63
C SER A 16 -0.54 22.89 5.98
N LEU A 17 -1.64 22.87 6.68
CA LEU A 17 -2.87 22.25 6.21
C LEU A 17 -3.38 22.94 4.94
N ASP A 18 -3.40 24.28 4.93
CA ASP A 18 -3.92 25.07 3.81
C ASP A 18 -3.06 24.94 2.55
N ASP A 19 -1.72 24.94 2.70
CA ASP A 19 -0.79 24.72 1.57
C ASP A 19 -0.94 23.29 0.99
N LEU A 20 -1.13 22.30 1.86
CA LEU A 20 -1.38 20.93 1.43
C LEU A 20 -2.70 20.82 0.67
N GLU A 21 -3.80 21.39 1.21
CA GLU A 21 -5.13 21.36 0.58
C GLU A 21 -5.07 21.97 -0.82
N GLU A 22 -4.46 23.15 -0.99
CA GLU A 22 -4.32 23.83 -2.27
C GLU A 22 -3.53 22.99 -3.28
N LYS A 23 -2.41 22.40 -2.85
CA LYS A 23 -1.58 21.55 -3.69
C LYS A 23 -2.30 20.28 -4.12
N LEU A 24 -2.99 19.59 -3.20
CA LEU A 24 -3.74 18.39 -3.55
C LEU A 24 -4.90 18.71 -4.50
N LEU A 25 -5.61 19.82 -4.28
CA LEU A 25 -6.71 20.27 -5.15
C LEU A 25 -6.23 20.53 -6.58
N SER A 26 -5.03 21.09 -6.76
CA SER A 26 -4.47 21.36 -8.10
C SER A 26 -4.13 20.09 -8.90
N PHE A 27 -3.97 18.95 -8.23
CA PHE A 27 -3.76 17.63 -8.82
C PHE A 27 -4.93 16.67 -8.53
N ARG A 28 -6.15 17.22 -8.57
CA ARG A 28 -7.38 16.43 -8.36
C ARG A 28 -7.49 15.30 -9.39
N PHE A 29 -8.07 14.20 -8.98
CA PHE A 29 -8.31 13.06 -9.84
C PHE A 29 -9.22 13.41 -11.03
N HIS A 30 -8.90 12.84 -12.19
CA HIS A 30 -9.75 12.78 -13.37
C HIS A 30 -9.80 11.35 -13.91
N ASP A 31 -10.90 10.98 -14.53
CA ASP A 31 -11.03 9.68 -15.17
C ASP A 31 -10.04 9.53 -16.33
N CYS A 32 -9.57 8.32 -16.58
CA CYS A 32 -8.67 8.01 -17.71
C CYS A 32 -9.26 8.49 -19.03
N TRP A 33 -8.54 9.28 -19.76
CA TRP A 33 -8.90 9.64 -21.12
C TRP A 33 -8.83 8.43 -22.04
N ALA A 34 -9.38 8.55 -23.25
CA ALA A 34 -9.44 7.44 -24.20
C ALA A 34 -8.08 6.79 -24.46
N SER A 35 -7.02 7.59 -24.56
CA SER A 35 -5.65 7.16 -24.84
C SER A 35 -4.82 6.79 -23.61
N GLU A 36 -5.33 7.02 -22.40
CA GLU A 36 -4.61 6.72 -21.16
C GLU A 36 -4.88 5.29 -20.68
N SER A 37 -3.85 4.61 -20.21
CA SER A 37 -3.95 3.31 -19.56
C SER A 37 -4.23 3.42 -18.06
N GLU A 38 -3.82 4.53 -17.45
CA GLU A 38 -3.99 4.82 -16.03
C GLU A 38 -4.04 6.33 -15.78
N SER A 39 -4.75 6.72 -14.73
CA SER A 39 -4.84 8.09 -14.23
C SER A 39 -4.68 8.09 -12.73
N TYR A 40 -4.00 9.10 -12.20
CA TYR A 40 -3.73 9.32 -10.78
C TYR A 40 -4.19 10.71 -10.40
N GLY A 41 -4.73 10.85 -9.21
CA GLY A 41 -5.06 12.17 -8.68
C GLY A 41 -5.62 12.09 -7.28
N TRP A 42 -5.59 13.21 -6.60
CA TRP A 42 -6.15 13.34 -5.27
C TRP A 42 -7.68 13.39 -5.34
N THR A 43 -8.33 12.80 -4.39
CA THR A 43 -9.79 12.82 -4.22
C THR A 43 -10.11 13.28 -2.80
N PRO A 44 -11.27 13.87 -2.55
CA PRO A 44 -11.66 14.20 -1.17
C PRO A 44 -11.49 12.99 -0.25
N ALA A 45 -10.83 13.21 0.88
CA ALA A 45 -10.65 12.20 1.92
C ALA A 45 -11.93 12.02 2.73
N HIS A 46 -12.65 13.13 2.99
CA HIS A 46 -13.95 13.19 3.64
C HIS A 46 -14.62 14.55 3.38
N ASP A 47 -15.95 14.61 3.30
CA ASP A 47 -16.79 15.82 3.21
C ASP A 47 -16.27 16.88 2.22
N GLU A 48 -15.93 16.48 1.01
CA GLU A 48 -15.37 17.34 -0.05
C GLU A 48 -13.98 17.94 0.23
N ARG A 49 -13.37 17.65 1.38
CA ARG A 49 -12.02 18.10 1.74
C ARG A 49 -10.96 17.10 1.26
N PHE A 50 -9.94 17.59 0.60
CA PHE A 50 -8.80 16.78 0.17
C PHE A 50 -7.87 16.45 1.33
N VAL A 51 -7.75 17.36 2.29
CA VAL A 51 -7.07 17.15 3.57
C VAL A 51 -8.07 17.24 4.69
N TYR A 52 -8.42 16.12 5.28
CA TYR A 52 -9.40 16.05 6.36
C TYR A 52 -8.69 15.92 7.72
N PRO A 53 -8.74 16.95 8.60
CA PRO A 53 -8.13 16.88 9.91
C PRO A 53 -8.94 15.98 10.86
N VAL A 54 -8.26 15.05 11.51
CA VAL A 54 -8.81 14.18 12.56
C VAL A 54 -7.91 14.32 13.79
N GLY A 55 -8.31 15.13 14.74
CA GLY A 55 -7.46 15.52 15.85
C GLY A 55 -6.19 16.23 15.35
N PHE A 56 -5.03 15.65 15.63
CA PHE A 56 -3.72 16.20 15.20
C PHE A 56 -3.16 15.56 13.92
N ILE A 57 -3.87 14.62 13.31
CA ILE A 57 -3.47 13.99 12.04
C ILE A 57 -4.35 14.48 10.88
N TRP A 58 -3.82 14.42 9.67
CA TRP A 58 -4.49 14.84 8.45
C TRP A 58 -4.66 13.68 7.50
N LEU A 59 -5.91 13.31 7.22
CA LEU A 59 -6.24 12.25 6.28
C LEU A 59 -6.26 12.79 4.85
N ILE A 60 -5.64 12.05 3.93
CA ILE A 60 -5.62 12.32 2.48
C ILE A 60 -5.96 11.03 1.72
N ALA A 61 -6.43 11.17 0.48
CA ALA A 61 -6.83 10.04 -0.34
C ALA A 61 -6.36 10.19 -1.79
N LEU A 62 -5.57 9.22 -2.27
CA LEU A 62 -5.15 9.12 -3.65
C LEU A 62 -6.04 8.13 -4.39
N LYS A 63 -6.68 8.58 -5.47
CA LYS A 63 -7.44 7.72 -6.38
C LYS A 63 -6.60 7.38 -7.60
N VAL A 64 -6.59 6.10 -7.95
CA VAL A 64 -5.92 5.58 -9.13
C VAL A 64 -6.94 4.81 -9.95
N GLN A 65 -7.05 5.14 -11.22
CA GLN A 65 -7.87 4.40 -12.17
C GLN A 65 -6.94 3.72 -13.19
N ARG A 66 -7.13 2.41 -13.38
CA ARG A 66 -6.36 1.63 -14.37
C ARG A 66 -7.30 0.90 -15.31
N LYS A 67 -7.05 1.01 -16.62
CA LYS A 67 -7.80 0.26 -17.62
C LYS A 67 -7.39 -1.21 -17.62
N ILE A 68 -8.40 -2.07 -17.59
CA ILE A 68 -8.20 -3.53 -17.60
C ILE A 68 -8.12 -3.99 -19.05
N LEU A 69 -6.90 -4.24 -19.51
CA LEU A 69 -6.66 -4.76 -20.84
C LEU A 69 -5.72 -5.97 -20.78
N PRO A 70 -6.27 -7.21 -20.70
CA PRO A 70 -5.47 -8.42 -20.63
C PRO A 70 -4.56 -8.56 -21.86
N GLY A 71 -3.28 -8.89 -21.65
CA GLY A 71 -2.31 -9.04 -22.73
C GLY A 71 -2.72 -10.11 -23.77
N ALA A 72 -3.52 -11.10 -23.39
CA ALA A 72 -4.09 -12.08 -24.31
C ALA A 72 -5.06 -11.44 -25.34
N VAL A 73 -5.88 -10.50 -24.89
CA VAL A 73 -6.84 -9.77 -25.76
C VAL A 73 -6.07 -8.89 -26.76
N VAL A 74 -5.05 -8.17 -26.29
CA VAL A 74 -4.18 -7.36 -27.14
C VAL A 74 -3.47 -8.24 -28.18
N ARG A 75 -2.95 -9.40 -27.77
CA ARG A 75 -2.30 -10.36 -28.68
C ARG A 75 -3.25 -10.87 -29.76
N GLN A 76 -4.43 -11.32 -29.37
CA GLN A 76 -5.45 -11.81 -30.31
C GLN A 76 -5.87 -10.72 -31.31
N HIS A 77 -6.03 -9.48 -30.87
CA HIS A 77 -6.35 -8.37 -31.78
C HIS A 77 -5.19 -8.06 -32.72
N ALA A 78 -3.96 -8.05 -32.20
CA ALA A 78 -2.75 -7.87 -33.02
C ALA A 78 -2.58 -8.95 -34.09
N GLU A 79 -2.90 -10.21 -33.76
CA GLU A 79 -2.87 -11.34 -34.72
C GLU A 79 -3.91 -11.14 -35.86
N LYS A 80 -5.09 -10.63 -35.54
CA LYS A 80 -6.10 -10.28 -36.56
C LYS A 80 -5.59 -9.16 -37.49
N LEU A 81 -4.99 -8.12 -36.92
CA LEU A 81 -4.37 -7.04 -37.71
C LEU A 81 -3.22 -7.54 -38.57
N ALA A 82 -2.36 -8.41 -38.01
CA ALA A 82 -1.26 -9.02 -38.73
C ALA A 82 -1.72 -9.85 -39.93
N ALA A 83 -2.79 -10.64 -39.77
CA ALA A 83 -3.37 -11.42 -40.87
C ALA A 83 -3.93 -10.56 -41.99
N VAL A 84 -4.49 -9.40 -41.69
CA VAL A 84 -4.93 -8.44 -42.70
C VAL A 84 -3.72 -7.88 -43.47
N ILE A 85 -2.68 -7.47 -42.77
CA ILE A 85 -1.43 -6.94 -43.37
C ILE A 85 -0.75 -8.00 -44.22
N GLU A 86 -0.67 -9.26 -43.75
CA GLU A 86 -0.10 -10.40 -44.50
C GLU A 86 -0.83 -10.60 -45.83
N LYS A 87 -2.16 -10.52 -45.84
CA LYS A 87 -2.97 -10.63 -47.08
C LYS A 87 -2.70 -9.48 -48.05
N GLN A 88 -2.40 -8.27 -47.55
CA GLN A 88 -2.14 -7.09 -48.38
C GLN A 88 -0.72 -7.09 -48.95
N GLN A 89 0.29 -7.52 -48.17
CA GLN A 89 1.69 -7.49 -48.60
C GLN A 89 2.23 -8.80 -49.15
N GLY A 90 1.49 -9.93 -48.96
CA GLY A 90 1.86 -11.24 -49.49
C GLY A 90 2.86 -12.03 -48.65
N TYR A 91 3.33 -11.48 -47.51
CA TYR A 91 4.26 -12.14 -46.58
C TYR A 91 3.94 -11.76 -45.11
N LYS A 92 4.44 -12.59 -44.17
CA LYS A 92 4.21 -12.37 -42.71
C LYS A 92 4.95 -11.14 -42.22
N PRO A 93 4.32 -10.36 -41.32
CA PRO A 93 4.98 -9.22 -40.70
C PRO A 93 6.26 -9.62 -39.96
N ALA A 94 7.33 -8.88 -40.17
CA ALA A 94 8.59 -9.07 -39.49
C ALA A 94 8.49 -8.65 -38.00
N ARG A 95 9.48 -9.05 -37.18
CA ARG A 95 9.47 -8.79 -35.72
C ARG A 95 9.24 -7.30 -35.35
N LYS A 96 9.84 -6.37 -36.09
CA LYS A 96 9.66 -4.92 -35.88
C LYS A 96 8.22 -4.51 -36.19
N GLN A 97 7.70 -4.93 -37.33
CA GLN A 97 6.33 -4.67 -37.75
C GLN A 97 5.30 -5.29 -36.78
N MET A 98 5.56 -6.48 -36.24
CA MET A 98 4.71 -7.08 -35.19
C MET A 98 4.67 -6.27 -33.91
N LYS A 99 5.75 -5.56 -33.54
CA LYS A 99 5.75 -4.65 -32.39
C LYS A 99 4.82 -3.45 -32.63
N GLU A 100 4.92 -2.84 -33.82
CA GLU A 100 4.07 -1.71 -34.24
C GLU A 100 2.58 -2.14 -34.31
N ILE A 101 2.30 -3.34 -34.82
CA ILE A 101 0.94 -3.90 -34.86
C ILE A 101 0.39 -4.10 -33.44
N LYS A 102 1.20 -4.54 -32.48
CA LYS A 102 0.77 -4.69 -31.07
C LYS A 102 0.50 -3.33 -30.43
N GLU A 103 1.33 -2.34 -30.69
CA GLU A 103 1.12 -0.96 -30.20
C GLU A 103 -0.18 -0.38 -30.77
N ARG A 104 -0.43 -0.58 -32.04
CA ARG A 104 -1.69 -0.19 -32.70
C ARG A 104 -2.90 -0.93 -32.10
N ALA A 105 -2.79 -2.25 -31.91
CA ALA A 105 -3.83 -3.05 -31.29
C ALA A 105 -4.18 -2.54 -29.87
N LEU A 106 -3.15 -2.15 -29.10
CA LEU A 106 -3.32 -1.55 -27.79
C LEU A 106 -4.09 -0.23 -27.88
N GLN A 107 -3.67 0.66 -28.77
CA GLN A 107 -4.34 1.96 -28.97
C GLN A 107 -5.80 1.82 -29.41
N GLU A 108 -6.13 0.86 -30.29
CA GLU A 108 -7.50 0.61 -30.74
C GLU A 108 -8.41 0.01 -29.65
N LEU A 109 -7.83 -0.75 -28.71
CA LEU A 109 -8.58 -1.41 -27.63
C LEU A 109 -8.72 -0.54 -26.38
N LEU A 110 -7.72 0.32 -26.13
CA LEU A 110 -7.64 1.12 -24.90
C LEU A 110 -8.88 1.99 -24.64
N PRO A 111 -9.46 2.68 -25.65
CA PRO A 111 -10.70 3.45 -25.45
C PRO A 111 -11.92 2.63 -25.03
N LYS A 112 -11.91 1.33 -25.33
CA LYS A 112 -13.01 0.39 -25.07
C LYS A 112 -12.77 -0.45 -23.82
N ALA A 113 -11.61 -0.32 -23.19
CA ALA A 113 -11.26 -1.09 -22.02
C ALA A 113 -12.05 -0.60 -20.79
N LEU A 114 -12.48 -1.54 -19.96
CA LEU A 114 -13.07 -1.23 -18.66
C LEU A 114 -12.01 -0.66 -17.74
N ALA A 115 -12.37 0.31 -16.92
CA ALA A 115 -11.51 0.89 -15.92
C ALA A 115 -11.83 0.31 -14.53
N LYS A 116 -10.80 0.18 -13.69
CA LYS A 116 -10.91 -0.20 -12.28
C LYS A 116 -10.34 0.91 -11.42
N ASP A 117 -11.14 1.38 -10.50
CA ASP A 117 -10.75 2.37 -9.50
C ASP A 117 -10.14 1.71 -8.27
N SER A 118 -9.18 2.39 -7.66
CA SER A 118 -8.57 2.02 -6.39
C SER A 118 -8.22 3.30 -5.63
N THR A 119 -8.72 3.42 -4.39
CA THR A 119 -8.36 4.53 -3.51
C THR A 119 -7.39 4.04 -2.44
N THR A 120 -6.33 4.79 -2.22
CA THR A 120 -5.33 4.56 -1.17
C THR A 120 -5.38 5.73 -0.22
N TYR A 121 -5.67 5.45 1.05
CA TYR A 121 -5.67 6.45 2.10
C TYR A 121 -4.30 6.56 2.75
N ALA A 122 -3.98 7.77 3.16
CA ALA A 122 -2.80 8.03 3.97
C ALA A 122 -3.12 9.10 5.02
N TYR A 123 -2.40 9.10 6.13
CA TYR A 123 -2.45 10.24 7.04
C TYR A 123 -1.06 10.82 7.24
N ILE A 124 -1.05 12.12 7.49
CA ILE A 124 0.14 12.89 7.84
C ILE A 124 0.01 13.31 9.30
N ASP A 125 0.98 12.95 10.12
CA ASP A 125 1.16 13.51 11.46
C ASP A 125 2.25 14.58 11.41
N PRO A 126 1.88 15.87 11.44
CA PRO A 126 2.85 16.96 11.37
C PRO A 126 3.71 17.07 12.64
N ASN A 127 3.23 16.57 13.79
CA ASN A 127 3.95 16.61 15.06
C ASN A 127 4.99 15.51 15.13
N ALA A 128 4.59 14.26 14.82
CA ALA A 128 5.49 13.12 14.75
C ALA A 128 6.38 13.13 13.48
N LYS A 129 6.12 14.05 12.53
CA LYS A 129 6.79 14.10 11.22
C LYS A 129 6.72 12.75 10.48
N LEU A 130 5.51 12.20 10.40
CA LEU A 130 5.26 10.86 9.87
C LEU A 130 4.12 10.88 8.84
N LEU A 131 4.39 10.36 7.65
CA LEU A 131 3.39 9.97 6.67
C LEU A 131 3.16 8.47 6.80
N VAL A 132 1.92 8.04 6.98
CA VAL A 132 1.54 6.62 7.01
C VAL A 132 0.54 6.33 5.91
N VAL A 133 0.84 5.33 5.08
CA VAL A 133 0.02 4.96 3.91
C VAL A 133 -0.63 3.60 4.17
N ASP A 134 -1.96 3.52 3.99
CA ASP A 134 -2.70 2.23 4.03
C ASP A 134 -2.43 1.42 2.76
N ALA A 135 -1.26 0.85 2.67
CA ALA A 135 -0.83 0.08 1.52
C ALA A 135 -0.30 -1.30 1.92
N GLY A 136 -0.79 -2.33 1.27
CA GLY A 136 -0.29 -3.71 1.43
C GLY A 136 0.97 -3.99 0.60
N SER A 137 1.40 -3.07 -0.27
CA SER A 137 2.58 -3.18 -1.12
C SER A 137 3.32 -1.86 -1.24
N VAL A 138 4.63 -1.93 -1.44
CA VAL A 138 5.49 -0.76 -1.67
C VAL A 138 5.00 0.07 -2.86
N SER A 139 4.64 -0.58 -3.97
CA SER A 139 4.18 0.12 -5.18
C SER A 139 2.98 1.06 -4.92
N LYS A 140 2.01 0.64 -4.09
CA LYS A 140 0.89 1.53 -3.73
C LYS A 140 1.32 2.69 -2.84
N ALA A 141 2.28 2.47 -1.95
CA ALA A 141 2.81 3.54 -1.13
C ALA A 141 3.64 4.52 -1.97
N ASP A 142 4.40 3.99 -2.96
CA ASP A 142 5.16 4.80 -3.91
C ASP A 142 4.24 5.65 -4.80
N ASP A 143 3.07 5.14 -5.19
CA ASP A 143 2.05 5.95 -5.89
C ASP A 143 1.70 7.21 -5.08
N VAL A 144 1.46 7.07 -3.76
CA VAL A 144 1.12 8.20 -2.86
C VAL A 144 2.30 9.17 -2.69
N THR A 145 3.49 8.65 -2.38
CA THR A 145 4.68 9.49 -2.16
C THR A 145 5.10 10.23 -3.43
N SER A 146 5.02 9.56 -4.59
CA SER A 146 5.33 10.16 -5.89
C SER A 146 4.35 11.28 -6.24
N MET A 147 3.05 11.08 -5.99
CA MET A 147 2.02 12.11 -6.23
C MET A 147 2.18 13.31 -5.29
N LEU A 148 2.57 13.12 -4.03
CA LEU A 148 2.91 14.23 -3.12
C LEU A 148 4.06 15.07 -3.68
N ILE A 149 5.12 14.43 -4.16
CA ILE A 149 6.27 15.13 -4.76
C ILE A 149 5.85 15.86 -6.04
N GLN A 150 5.04 15.24 -6.91
CA GLN A 150 4.56 15.85 -8.15
C GLN A 150 3.72 17.08 -7.94
N CYS A 151 2.89 17.13 -6.89
CA CYS A 151 2.13 18.33 -6.54
C CYS A 151 2.93 19.37 -5.73
N GLY A 152 4.24 19.18 -5.63
CA GLY A 152 5.14 20.14 -4.97
C GLY A 152 5.16 20.05 -3.44
N VAL A 153 4.73 18.91 -2.87
CA VAL A 153 4.86 18.63 -1.43
C VAL A 153 6.21 17.94 -1.20
N ASP A 154 7.28 18.72 -1.20
CA ASP A 154 8.62 18.21 -0.88
C ASP A 154 8.94 18.41 0.60
N ILE A 155 8.52 17.46 1.41
CA ILE A 155 8.76 17.44 2.86
C ILE A 155 9.96 16.55 3.26
N GLY A 156 10.75 16.11 2.30
CA GLY A 156 11.93 15.28 2.55
C GLY A 156 11.57 13.90 3.11
N LEU A 157 10.63 13.21 2.46
CA LEU A 157 10.22 11.85 2.81
C LEU A 157 11.41 10.88 2.79
N ARG A 158 11.43 9.94 3.72
CA ARG A 158 12.50 8.94 3.87
C ARG A 158 11.91 7.57 4.16
N MET A 159 12.68 6.53 3.84
CA MET A 159 12.38 5.20 4.31
C MET A 159 12.58 5.13 5.83
N MET A 160 11.72 4.37 6.51
CA MET A 160 11.85 4.10 7.93
C MET A 160 13.20 3.42 8.22
N ARG A 161 13.89 3.88 9.24
CA ARG A 161 15.10 3.25 9.79
C ARG A 161 14.79 2.75 11.18
N PHE A 162 15.30 1.58 11.50
CA PHE A 162 15.09 0.92 12.78
C PHE A 162 16.43 0.73 13.49
N ASP A 163 16.53 1.07 14.76
CA ASP A 163 17.69 0.80 15.58
C ASP A 163 17.89 -0.70 15.79
N VAL A 164 16.79 -1.43 15.95
CA VAL A 164 16.73 -2.89 15.95
C VAL A 164 15.99 -3.33 14.71
N SER A 165 16.58 -4.18 13.87
CA SER A 165 15.92 -4.64 12.66
C SER A 165 14.59 -5.35 12.99
N PRO A 166 13.54 -5.23 12.15
CA PRO A 166 12.27 -5.90 12.36
C PRO A 166 12.43 -7.43 12.54
N SER A 167 13.34 -8.06 11.80
CA SER A 167 13.64 -9.49 11.97
C SER A 167 14.25 -9.80 13.35
N ALA A 168 15.16 -8.98 13.85
CA ALA A 168 15.72 -9.16 15.19
C ALA A 168 14.67 -8.94 16.29
N PHE A 169 13.78 -7.97 16.12
CA PHE A 169 12.65 -7.76 17.02
C PHE A 169 11.70 -8.96 17.00
N MET A 170 11.31 -9.45 15.82
CA MET A 170 10.47 -10.64 15.69
C MET A 170 11.09 -11.87 16.34
N SER A 171 12.42 -12.05 16.23
CA SER A 171 13.14 -13.13 16.94
C SER A 171 13.04 -12.99 18.45
N LYS A 172 13.16 -11.77 19.00
CA LYS A 172 12.99 -11.53 20.43
C LYS A 172 11.60 -11.91 20.93
N VAL A 173 10.55 -11.56 20.15
CA VAL A 173 9.17 -11.92 20.49
C VAL A 173 8.99 -13.44 20.47
N LEU A 174 9.50 -14.13 19.45
CA LEU A 174 9.44 -15.60 19.34
C LEU A 174 10.15 -16.32 20.50
N LEU A 175 11.22 -15.72 21.04
CA LEU A 175 11.98 -16.22 22.18
C LEU A 175 11.46 -15.73 23.55
N GLY A 176 10.31 -15.03 23.58
CA GLY A 176 9.70 -14.51 24.82
C GLY A 176 10.53 -13.42 25.51
N SER A 177 11.42 -12.72 24.77
CA SER A 177 12.33 -11.71 25.33
C SER A 177 11.98 -10.27 24.90
N ALA A 178 10.77 -10.04 24.35
CA ALA A 178 10.28 -8.74 23.87
C ALA A 178 9.31 -8.15 24.87
N GLY A 179 9.20 -7.59 25.78
CA GLY A 179 8.21 -7.00 26.70
C GLY A 179 6.86 -7.71 26.76
N GLU A 180 6.16 -7.51 27.86
CA GLU A 180 4.87 -8.17 28.14
C GLU A 180 3.72 -7.62 27.24
N GLU A 181 3.92 -6.43 26.67
CA GLU A 181 2.96 -5.79 25.78
C GLU A 181 2.78 -6.51 24.44
N TRP A 182 3.73 -7.42 24.08
CA TRP A 182 3.71 -8.17 22.83
C TRP A 182 3.37 -9.62 23.02
N ALA A 183 2.26 -10.05 22.44
CA ALA A 183 1.89 -11.47 22.39
C ALA A 183 2.03 -12.02 20.97
N LEU A 184 2.31 -13.32 20.87
CA LEU A 184 2.37 -14.03 19.60
C LEU A 184 0.98 -14.19 18.98
N GLY A 185 0.86 -13.86 17.71
CA GLY A 185 -0.31 -14.17 16.89
C GLY A 185 -0.21 -15.57 16.28
N LYS A 186 -1.05 -15.84 15.26
CA LYS A 186 -1.28 -17.20 14.76
C LYS A 186 -0.28 -17.70 13.72
N ASP A 187 0.49 -16.81 13.09
CA ASP A 187 1.30 -17.12 11.91
C ASP A 187 2.72 -16.55 12.01
N CYS A 188 3.71 -17.33 11.57
CA CYS A 188 5.09 -16.91 11.42
C CYS A 188 5.68 -17.49 10.13
N ASP A 189 6.41 -16.67 9.37
CA ASP A 189 7.20 -17.11 8.23
C ASP A 189 8.70 -16.89 8.54
N LEU A 190 9.49 -17.96 8.47
CA LEU A 190 10.96 -17.94 8.58
C LEU A 190 11.59 -18.19 7.23
N LYS A 191 12.76 -17.61 6.99
CA LYS A 191 13.57 -17.83 5.78
C LYS A 191 15.04 -18.06 6.14
N GLU A 192 15.71 -18.91 5.37
CA GLU A 192 17.17 -19.04 5.45
C GLU A 192 17.85 -17.80 4.90
N ALA A 193 18.99 -17.39 5.53
CA ALA A 193 19.72 -16.19 5.15
C ALA A 193 20.25 -16.25 3.69
N ASP A 194 20.63 -17.43 3.22
CA ASP A 194 21.29 -17.66 1.93
C ASP A 194 20.36 -18.18 0.82
N ASN A 195 19.18 -17.60 0.64
CA ASN A 195 18.17 -18.01 -0.37
C ASN A 195 17.64 -19.44 -0.21
N GLY A 196 17.73 -20.02 0.95
CA GLY A 196 17.17 -21.33 1.29
C GLY A 196 15.65 -21.33 1.42
N GLY A 197 15.11 -22.49 1.81
CA GLY A 197 13.67 -22.71 1.92
C GLY A 197 12.97 -21.79 2.91
N GLU A 198 11.73 -21.48 2.60
CA GLU A 198 10.82 -20.79 3.52
C GLU A 198 10.08 -21.80 4.39
N LEU A 199 9.96 -21.52 5.70
CA LEU A 199 9.15 -22.28 6.65
C LEU A 199 7.96 -21.43 7.07
N HIS A 200 6.79 -22.07 7.12
CA HIS A 200 5.55 -21.42 7.47
C HIS A 200 4.94 -22.08 8.70
N TYR A 201 4.91 -21.37 9.82
CA TYR A 201 4.17 -21.76 11.01
C TYR A 201 2.76 -21.19 10.96
N ARG A 202 1.77 -22.00 11.34
CA ARG A 202 0.35 -21.62 11.33
C ARG A 202 -0.35 -22.05 12.62
N HIS A 203 -1.37 -21.31 13.01
CA HIS A 203 -2.28 -21.66 14.11
C HIS A 203 -1.64 -21.75 15.51
N LEU A 204 -0.70 -20.86 15.83
CA LEU A 204 0.01 -20.82 17.12
C LEU A 204 0.90 -22.04 17.41
N ASN A 205 1.13 -22.91 16.45
CA ASN A 205 2.08 -24.01 16.63
C ASN A 205 3.47 -23.54 16.19
N PHE A 206 4.29 -23.12 17.16
CA PHE A 206 5.68 -22.68 16.94
C PHE A 206 6.69 -23.70 17.46
N GLU A 207 6.31 -24.97 17.57
CA GLU A 207 7.21 -26.04 18.01
C GLU A 207 8.46 -26.10 17.13
N GLY A 208 9.63 -26.12 17.77
CA GLY A 208 10.93 -26.13 17.09
C GLY A 208 11.37 -24.81 16.46
N VAL A 209 10.65 -23.70 16.67
CA VAL A 209 11.03 -22.38 16.14
C VAL A 209 12.39 -21.94 16.66
N GLU A 210 12.74 -22.24 17.91
CA GLU A 210 14.01 -21.92 18.54
C GLU A 210 15.19 -22.62 17.82
N ASP A 211 15.03 -23.88 17.47
CA ASP A 211 16.05 -24.65 16.73
C ASP A 211 16.30 -24.03 15.34
N HIS A 212 15.25 -23.59 14.68
CA HIS A 212 15.37 -22.91 13.39
C HIS A 212 16.04 -21.55 13.48
N LEU A 213 15.74 -20.77 14.54
CA LEU A 213 16.42 -19.50 14.79
C LEU A 213 17.89 -19.73 15.15
N ALA A 214 18.20 -20.77 15.97
CA ALA A 214 19.56 -21.16 16.29
C ALA A 214 20.35 -21.64 15.06
N ALA A 215 19.67 -22.28 14.11
CA ALA A 215 20.22 -22.67 12.80
C ALA A 215 20.41 -21.50 11.81
N GLY A 216 20.15 -20.25 12.24
CA GLY A 216 20.39 -19.05 11.44
C GLY A 216 19.24 -18.64 10.51
N LYS A 217 18.05 -19.25 10.65
CA LYS A 217 16.86 -18.76 9.94
C LYS A 217 16.37 -17.47 10.57
N VAL A 218 15.84 -16.56 9.75
CA VAL A 218 15.35 -15.25 10.19
C VAL A 218 13.85 -15.11 9.95
N PRO A 219 13.11 -14.51 10.88
CA PRO A 219 11.70 -14.22 10.66
C PRO A 219 11.53 -13.13 9.60
N VAL A 220 10.69 -13.42 8.61
CA VAL A 220 10.35 -12.48 7.54
C VAL A 220 8.94 -11.92 7.69
N LYS A 221 8.07 -12.65 8.42
CA LYS A 221 6.76 -12.18 8.85
C LYS A 221 6.40 -12.82 10.18
N LEU A 222 5.77 -12.05 11.05
CA LEU A 222 5.26 -12.53 12.34
C LEU A 222 3.94 -11.84 12.64
N ALA A 223 2.92 -12.65 12.94
CA ALA A 223 1.69 -12.14 13.49
C ALA A 223 1.89 -11.84 14.99
N LEU A 224 1.49 -10.64 15.38
CA LEU A 224 1.66 -10.07 16.72
C LEU A 224 0.33 -9.55 17.24
N VAL A 225 0.18 -9.54 18.55
CA VAL A 225 -0.88 -8.82 19.24
C VAL A 225 -0.22 -7.85 20.22
N TYR A 226 -0.58 -6.58 20.11
CA TYR A 226 -0.11 -5.52 20.99
C TYR A 226 -1.17 -5.16 22.03
N GLU A 227 -0.78 -5.22 23.30
CA GLU A 227 -1.64 -4.91 24.47
C GLU A 227 -3.04 -5.55 24.44
N GLU A 228 -3.18 -6.72 23.83
CA GLU A 228 -4.46 -7.40 23.60
C GLU A 228 -5.48 -6.58 22.79
N ARG A 229 -5.10 -5.41 22.26
CA ARG A 229 -5.96 -4.44 21.58
C ARG A 229 -5.86 -4.48 20.06
N VAL A 230 -4.67 -4.72 19.54
CA VAL A 230 -4.41 -4.67 18.08
C VAL A 230 -3.66 -5.91 17.64
N SER A 231 -4.22 -6.62 16.66
CA SER A 231 -3.49 -7.68 15.97
C SER A 231 -2.89 -7.13 14.66
N VAL A 232 -1.67 -7.57 14.35
CA VAL A 232 -0.92 -7.08 13.20
C VAL A 232 0.05 -8.16 12.69
N VAL A 233 0.39 -8.11 11.42
CA VAL A 233 1.50 -8.89 10.85
C VAL A 233 2.65 -7.94 10.55
N LEU A 234 3.74 -8.05 11.32
CA LEU A 234 4.98 -7.34 11.07
C LEU A 234 5.77 -8.07 9.99
N THR A 235 6.35 -7.33 9.04
CA THR A 235 7.20 -7.87 7.98
C THR A 235 8.66 -7.50 8.22
N GLN A 236 9.58 -8.22 7.57
CA GLN A 236 11.03 -7.93 7.60
C GLN A 236 11.38 -6.50 7.16
N ALA A 237 10.56 -5.91 6.28
CA ALA A 237 10.73 -4.53 5.84
C ALA A 237 10.17 -3.49 6.85
N GLY A 238 9.63 -3.92 7.98
CA GLY A 238 9.01 -3.05 8.98
C GLY A 238 7.60 -2.59 8.61
N PHE A 239 6.95 -3.22 7.64
CA PHE A 239 5.57 -2.89 7.28
C PHE A 239 4.61 -3.65 8.17
N LEU A 240 3.54 -2.97 8.58
CA LEU A 240 2.44 -3.58 9.31
C LEU A 240 1.35 -3.97 8.32
N LYS A 241 0.88 -5.21 8.38
CA LYS A 241 -0.16 -5.75 7.51
C LYS A 241 -1.27 -6.40 8.33
N LYS A 242 -2.47 -6.49 7.74
CA LYS A 242 -3.63 -7.12 8.36
C LYS A 242 -3.93 -6.55 9.75
N ILE A 243 -3.80 -5.24 9.90
CA ILE A 243 -4.11 -4.54 11.16
C ILE A 243 -5.59 -4.75 11.47
N LYS A 244 -5.87 -5.19 12.69
CA LYS A 244 -7.24 -5.36 13.23
C LYS A 244 -7.27 -4.86 14.66
N VAL A 245 -8.22 -4.00 14.95
CA VAL A 245 -8.59 -3.67 16.31
C VAL A 245 -9.38 -4.85 16.88
N LEU A 246 -9.03 -5.31 18.07
CA LEU A 246 -9.71 -6.40 18.76
C LEU A 246 -10.89 -5.85 19.59
N ASP A 247 -11.88 -6.69 19.85
CA ASP A 247 -13.17 -6.26 20.42
C ASP A 247 -13.04 -5.48 21.74
N VAL A 248 -12.06 -5.80 22.56
CA VAL A 248 -11.76 -5.05 23.81
C VAL A 248 -11.42 -3.57 23.54
N ALA A 249 -10.78 -3.28 22.40
CA ALA A 249 -10.42 -1.91 22.02
C ALA A 249 -11.52 -1.23 21.18
N ALA A 250 -12.44 -1.99 20.60
CA ALA A 250 -13.57 -1.45 19.84
C ALA A 250 -14.61 -0.81 20.78
N GLU A 251 -14.86 -1.43 21.94
CA GLU A 251 -15.76 -0.87 22.97
C GLU A 251 -15.25 0.45 23.55
N ASP A 252 -13.92 0.60 23.73
CA ASP A 252 -13.30 1.85 24.18
C ASP A 252 -13.39 2.97 23.11
N ALA A 253 -13.37 2.60 21.81
CA ALA A 253 -13.44 3.53 20.70
C ALA A 253 -14.87 4.06 20.47
N ASP A 254 -15.89 3.20 20.58
CA ASP A 254 -17.29 3.61 20.49
C ASP A 254 -17.69 4.56 21.63
N GLY A 255 -17.14 4.35 22.83
CA GLY A 255 -17.33 5.27 23.96
C GLY A 255 -16.62 6.63 23.77
N ALA A 256 -15.57 6.71 22.97
CA ALA A 256 -14.87 7.93 22.64
C ALA A 256 -15.56 8.73 21.52
N GLU A 257 -16.23 8.08 20.57
CA GLU A 257 -17.04 8.74 19.54
C GLU A 257 -18.28 9.40 20.15
N ASP A 258 -18.94 8.77 21.12
CA ASP A 258 -20.07 9.38 21.86
C ASP A 258 -19.65 10.58 22.72
N ALA A 259 -18.45 10.56 23.30
CA ALA A 259 -17.90 11.71 24.05
C ALA A 259 -17.54 12.89 23.12
N PHE A 260 -17.12 12.63 21.89
CA PHE A 260 -16.74 13.67 20.92
C PHE A 260 -17.95 14.37 20.28
N VAL A 261 -19.08 13.70 20.17
CA VAL A 261 -20.35 14.29 19.68
C VAL A 261 -20.99 15.17 20.75
N GLY A 262 -20.72 14.92 22.02
CA GLY A 262 -21.25 15.70 23.15
C GLY A 262 -20.59 17.06 23.37
N GLU A 263 -19.33 17.26 23.01
CA GLU A 263 -18.59 18.54 23.17
C GLU A 263 -18.76 19.51 21.99
N ALA A 264 -19.27 19.07 20.86
CA ALA A 264 -19.54 19.96 19.71
C ALA A 264 -20.93 20.58 19.70
N ALA A 265 -21.74 20.36 20.74
CA ALA A 265 -23.14 20.81 20.86
C ALA A 265 -23.35 21.85 22.00
N VAL A 266 -22.30 22.57 22.46
CA VAL A 266 -22.45 23.68 23.41
C VAL A 266 -21.89 24.97 22.85
#